data_70317075c6c2d6399990bdd8e395c062
#
_entry.id   70317075c6c2d6399990bdd8e395c062
#
_cell.length_a   1.000
_cell.length_b   1.000
_cell.length_c   1.000
_cell.angle_alpha   90.00
_cell.angle_beta   90.00
_cell.angle_gamma   90.00
#
_symmetry.space_group_name_H-M   'P 1'
#
loop_
_entity.id
_entity.type
_entity.pdbx_description
1 polymer ?
#
loop_
_entity_poly.entity_id
_entity_poly.type
_entity_poly.pdbx_seq_one_letter_code
_entity_poly.pdbx_strand_id
1 'polypeptide(L)'
;MLTDLDRLYAHRTQGSTPLALVLAAWFHDAVYEGAPGEDERRSEQLAGASLEPLAVAGLLSEEELQLVRLLIRATAAHEFPESADLPAGYNPADIEFFLDADMAILAAEPARYRRYLRGVRSEYSHFDDEAFRTGRTSFLHSVLERERIFLSERARELWEEPARVNLRAELTEWDQAPQKLLQALAP
;
A
#
# COMPACT_ATOMS: atom_id res chain seq x y z
N MET A 1 -3.67 -6.69 -2.93
CA MET A 1 -4.49 -5.47 -2.94
C MET A 1 -5.92 -5.68 -3.42
N LEU A 2 -6.25 -6.02 -4.70
CA LEU A 2 -7.65 -6.13 -5.18
C LEU A 2 -8.53 -7.05 -4.33
N THR A 3 -8.06 -8.26 -3.99
CA THR A 3 -8.79 -9.17 -3.10
C THR A 3 -9.02 -8.57 -1.70
N ASP A 4 -8.11 -7.74 -1.23
CA ASP A 4 -8.21 -7.10 0.09
C ASP A 4 -9.20 -5.94 0.04
N LEU A 5 -9.25 -5.18 -1.08
CA LEU A 5 -10.32 -4.23 -1.36
C LEU A 5 -11.69 -4.90 -1.38
N ASP A 6 -11.85 -6.00 -2.12
CA ASP A 6 -13.12 -6.73 -2.16
C ASP A 6 -13.57 -7.20 -0.76
N ARG A 7 -12.65 -7.60 0.12
CA ARG A 7 -12.95 -7.96 1.52
C ARG A 7 -13.45 -6.77 2.34
N LEU A 8 -12.93 -5.57 2.12
CA LEU A 8 -13.41 -4.35 2.80
C LEU A 8 -14.79 -3.95 2.29
N TYR A 9 -15.04 -4.09 0.98
CA TYR A 9 -16.34 -3.75 0.37
C TYR A 9 -17.43 -4.79 0.59
N ALA A 10 -17.12 -6.05 0.89
CA ALA A 10 -18.09 -7.14 1.03
C ALA A 10 -19.24 -6.89 2.01
N HIS A 11 -19.10 -5.93 2.93
CA HIS A 11 -20.10 -5.56 3.93
C HIS A 11 -20.88 -4.28 3.60
N ARG A 12 -20.60 -3.65 2.46
CA ARG A 12 -21.34 -2.47 2.01
C ARG A 12 -22.53 -2.86 1.14
N THR A 13 -23.63 -2.13 1.25
CA THR A 13 -24.90 -2.41 0.57
C THR A 13 -24.83 -2.40 -0.97
N GLN A 14 -23.74 -1.92 -1.55
CA GLN A 14 -23.49 -1.95 -3.00
C GLN A 14 -22.38 -2.91 -3.45
N GLY A 15 -21.74 -3.62 -2.55
CA GLY A 15 -21.00 -4.89 -2.73
C GLY A 15 -19.85 -4.97 -3.72
N SER A 16 -19.58 -3.99 -4.57
CA SER A 16 -18.48 -4.02 -5.55
C SER A 16 -17.48 -2.89 -5.31
N THR A 17 -16.21 -3.20 -5.51
CA THR A 17 -15.14 -2.20 -5.49
C THR A 17 -15.35 -1.17 -6.60
N PRO A 18 -15.36 0.16 -6.31
CA PRO A 18 -15.48 1.20 -7.33
C PRO A 18 -14.38 1.11 -8.39
N LEU A 19 -14.73 1.46 -9.64
CA LEU A 19 -13.79 1.38 -10.77
C LEU A 19 -12.51 2.21 -10.52
N ALA A 20 -12.64 3.40 -9.96
CA ALA A 20 -11.49 4.25 -9.65
C ALA A 20 -10.47 3.55 -8.75
N LEU A 21 -10.91 2.79 -7.72
CA LEU A 21 -10.01 2.05 -6.84
C LEU A 21 -9.34 0.87 -7.56
N VAL A 22 -10.09 0.21 -8.44
CA VAL A 22 -9.52 -0.88 -9.27
C VAL A 22 -8.42 -0.34 -10.18
N LEU A 23 -8.68 0.79 -10.84
CA LEU A 23 -7.69 1.45 -11.70
C LEU A 23 -6.49 1.94 -10.90
N ALA A 24 -6.71 2.59 -9.76
CA ALA A 24 -5.62 3.00 -8.87
C ALA A 24 -4.77 1.81 -8.42
N ALA A 25 -5.39 0.68 -8.07
CA ALA A 25 -4.68 -0.54 -7.67
C ALA A 25 -3.82 -1.16 -8.79
N TRP A 26 -4.19 -0.95 -10.06
CA TRP A 26 -3.35 -1.37 -11.20
C TRP A 26 -2.17 -0.46 -11.46
N PHE A 27 -2.29 0.82 -11.13
CA PHE A 27 -1.28 1.82 -11.49
C PHE A 27 -0.39 2.27 -10.32
N HIS A 28 -0.74 2.03 -9.04
CA HIS A 28 -0.02 2.65 -7.90
C HIS A 28 1.48 2.33 -7.89
N ASP A 29 1.86 1.11 -8.24
CA ASP A 29 3.25 0.63 -8.34
C ASP A 29 3.69 0.37 -9.80
N ALA A 30 3.07 1.05 -10.77
CA ALA A 30 3.40 0.86 -12.20
C ALA A 30 4.81 1.35 -12.54
N VAL A 31 5.33 2.30 -11.79
CA VAL A 31 6.74 2.72 -11.79
C VAL A 31 7.29 2.40 -10.41
N TYR A 32 8.33 1.57 -10.36
CA TYR A 32 8.98 1.16 -9.12
C TYR A 32 10.49 1.07 -9.33
N GLU A 33 11.21 2.11 -8.93
CA GLU A 33 12.67 2.22 -9.04
C GLU A 33 13.35 2.33 -7.66
N GLY A 34 12.57 2.27 -6.58
CA GLY A 34 13.03 2.39 -5.20
C GLY A 34 13.30 3.84 -4.77
N ALA A 35 12.58 4.79 -5.36
CA ALA A 35 12.63 6.21 -5.07
C ALA A 35 11.29 6.68 -4.45
N PRO A 36 11.06 6.46 -3.12
CA PRO A 36 9.80 6.77 -2.47
C PRO A 36 9.35 8.22 -2.71
N GLY A 37 8.07 8.42 -2.99
CA GLY A 37 7.46 9.70 -3.37
C GLY A 37 7.63 10.05 -4.84
N GLU A 38 8.76 9.73 -5.45
CA GLU A 38 8.99 9.93 -6.88
C GLU A 38 8.36 8.80 -7.72
N ASP A 39 8.42 7.57 -7.25
CA ASP A 39 7.83 6.41 -7.92
C ASP A 39 6.31 6.55 -7.98
N GLU A 40 5.66 6.93 -6.88
CA GLU A 40 4.23 7.19 -6.82
C GLU A 40 3.82 8.38 -7.70
N ARG A 41 4.62 9.45 -7.74
CA ARG A 41 4.40 10.59 -8.63
C ARG A 41 4.46 10.17 -10.11
N ARG A 42 5.43 9.34 -10.49
CA ARG A 42 5.58 8.83 -11.87
C ARG A 42 4.47 7.82 -12.22
N SER A 43 4.08 6.98 -11.28
CA SER A 43 2.93 6.07 -11.41
C SER A 43 1.64 6.85 -11.62
N GLU A 44 1.42 7.94 -10.87
CA GLU A 44 0.29 8.86 -11.03
C GLU A 44 0.27 9.52 -12.41
N GLN A 45 1.42 10.01 -12.89
CA GLN A 45 1.51 10.61 -14.24
C GLN A 45 1.21 9.59 -15.34
N LEU A 46 1.73 8.36 -15.20
CA LEU A 46 1.45 7.27 -16.14
C LEU A 46 -0.04 6.92 -16.15
N ALA A 47 -0.67 6.81 -14.98
CA ALA A 47 -2.10 6.58 -14.85
C ALA A 47 -2.90 7.70 -15.52
N GLY A 48 -2.58 8.97 -15.22
CA GLY A 48 -3.24 10.13 -15.81
C GLY A 48 -3.18 10.09 -17.33
N ALA A 49 -1.99 9.95 -17.92
CA ALA A 49 -1.81 9.89 -19.38
C ALA A 49 -2.53 8.70 -20.02
N SER A 50 -2.56 7.54 -19.34
CA SER A 50 -3.18 6.32 -19.86
C SER A 50 -4.72 6.36 -19.80
N LEU A 51 -5.30 7.03 -18.80
CA LEU A 51 -6.73 7.06 -18.53
C LEU A 51 -7.43 8.29 -19.09
N GLU A 52 -6.70 9.39 -19.37
CA GLU A 52 -7.28 10.61 -19.98
C GLU A 52 -8.09 10.35 -21.26
N PRO A 53 -7.67 9.48 -22.21
CA PRO A 53 -8.50 9.15 -23.36
C PRO A 53 -9.87 8.54 -23.00
N LEU A 54 -9.95 7.80 -21.88
CA LEU A 54 -11.22 7.24 -21.39
C LEU A 54 -12.10 8.34 -20.80
N ALA A 55 -11.53 9.31 -20.11
CA ALA A 55 -12.28 10.48 -19.61
C ALA A 55 -12.80 11.33 -20.76
N VAL A 56 -12.00 11.60 -21.78
CA VAL A 56 -12.42 12.32 -22.99
C VAL A 56 -13.54 11.59 -23.73
N ALA A 57 -13.53 10.25 -23.75
CA ALA A 57 -14.57 9.42 -24.36
C ALA A 57 -15.84 9.29 -23.48
N GLY A 58 -15.87 9.85 -22.27
CA GLY A 58 -16.98 9.75 -21.33
C GLY A 58 -17.16 8.36 -20.71
N LEU A 59 -16.12 7.52 -20.76
CA LEU A 59 -16.09 6.18 -20.16
C LEU A 59 -15.58 6.19 -18.71
N LEU A 60 -14.95 7.27 -18.29
CA LEU A 60 -14.49 7.57 -16.94
C LEU A 60 -14.86 9.03 -16.66
N SER A 61 -15.37 9.36 -15.47
CA SER A 61 -15.61 10.77 -15.15
C SER A 61 -14.31 11.48 -14.75
N GLU A 62 -14.31 12.80 -14.83
CA GLU A 62 -13.15 13.61 -14.40
C GLU A 62 -12.88 13.41 -12.90
N GLU A 63 -13.93 13.33 -12.08
CA GLU A 63 -13.85 13.08 -10.64
C GLU A 63 -13.24 11.71 -10.34
N GLU A 64 -13.61 10.66 -11.11
CA GLU A 64 -13.01 9.33 -10.98
C GLU A 64 -11.53 9.36 -11.37
N LEU A 65 -11.16 10.04 -12.45
CA LEU A 65 -9.75 10.19 -12.85
C LEU A 65 -8.95 10.94 -11.78
N GLN A 66 -9.50 12.02 -11.22
CA GLN A 66 -8.86 12.75 -10.13
C GLN A 66 -8.72 11.89 -8.88
N LEU A 67 -9.71 11.06 -8.56
CA LEU A 67 -9.62 10.12 -7.45
C LEU A 67 -8.52 9.07 -7.68
N VAL A 68 -8.41 8.48 -8.87
CA VAL A 68 -7.32 7.55 -9.21
C VAL A 68 -5.95 8.18 -8.95
N ARG A 69 -5.75 9.40 -9.46
CA ARG A 69 -4.48 10.13 -9.29
C ARG A 69 -4.17 10.43 -7.83
N LEU A 70 -5.18 10.86 -7.07
CA LEU A 70 -5.07 11.13 -5.64
C LEU A 70 -4.66 9.86 -4.86
N LEU A 71 -5.36 8.75 -5.11
CA LEU A 71 -5.10 7.47 -4.43
C LEU A 71 -3.67 7.00 -4.66
N ILE A 72 -3.17 7.09 -5.90
CA ILE A 72 -1.78 6.70 -6.22
C ILE A 72 -0.79 7.59 -5.45
N ARG A 73 -0.97 8.91 -5.43
CA ARG A 73 -0.08 9.80 -4.66
C ARG A 73 -0.12 9.53 -3.15
N ALA A 74 -1.30 9.18 -2.63
CA ALA A 74 -1.48 8.96 -1.20
C ALA A 74 -0.75 7.71 -0.67
N THR A 75 -0.41 6.75 -1.55
CA THR A 75 0.38 5.56 -1.12
C THR A 75 1.80 5.91 -0.70
N ALA A 76 2.35 7.06 -1.11
CA ALA A 76 3.69 7.49 -0.69
C ALA A 76 3.82 7.65 0.84
N ALA A 77 2.79 8.15 1.52
CA ALA A 77 2.79 8.35 2.97
C ALA A 77 1.88 7.35 3.72
N HIS A 78 0.92 6.73 3.03
CA HIS A 78 -0.18 5.95 3.61
C HIS A 78 -0.94 6.74 4.68
N GLU A 79 -1.17 8.02 4.39
CA GLU A 79 -1.94 8.94 5.23
C GLU A 79 -3.15 9.46 4.46
N PHE A 80 -4.22 9.79 5.20
CA PHE A 80 -5.40 10.38 4.57
C PHE A 80 -5.02 11.75 3.98
N PRO A 81 -5.35 12.03 2.69
CA PRO A 81 -4.98 13.27 2.02
C PRO A 81 -5.58 14.51 2.69
N GLU A 82 -4.93 15.66 2.53
CA GLU A 82 -5.45 16.94 3.01
C GLU A 82 -6.77 17.31 2.30
N SER A 83 -7.64 18.01 3.00
CA SER A 83 -8.98 18.38 2.48
C SER A 83 -8.94 19.21 1.19
N ALA A 84 -7.86 19.97 0.97
CA ALA A 84 -7.68 20.79 -0.23
C ALA A 84 -7.46 19.97 -1.52
N ASP A 85 -7.00 18.72 -1.38
CA ASP A 85 -6.67 17.83 -2.52
C ASP A 85 -7.81 16.89 -2.90
N LEU A 86 -8.91 16.91 -2.14
CA LEU A 86 -9.98 15.94 -2.31
C LEU A 86 -10.90 16.31 -3.48
N PRO A 87 -11.19 15.38 -4.42
CA PRO A 87 -12.13 15.64 -5.51
C PRO A 87 -13.57 15.81 -5.01
N ALA A 88 -14.38 16.52 -5.77
CA ALA A 88 -15.79 16.72 -5.41
C ALA A 88 -16.53 15.36 -5.35
N GLY A 89 -17.40 15.20 -4.35
CA GLY A 89 -18.24 13.99 -4.23
C GLY A 89 -17.49 12.71 -3.84
N TYR A 90 -16.22 12.79 -3.44
CA TYR A 90 -15.47 11.63 -2.95
C TYR A 90 -16.13 11.01 -1.72
N ASN A 91 -15.89 9.72 -1.54
CA ASN A 91 -16.29 9.02 -0.33
C ASN A 91 -15.03 8.75 0.53
N PRO A 92 -14.94 9.31 1.74
CA PRO A 92 -13.76 9.11 2.61
C PRO A 92 -13.39 7.66 2.81
N ALA A 93 -14.38 6.78 2.97
CA ALA A 93 -14.13 5.36 3.15
C ALA A 93 -13.48 4.68 1.95
N ASP A 94 -13.62 5.23 0.75
CA ASP A 94 -12.95 4.68 -0.45
C ASP A 94 -11.44 4.94 -0.39
N ILE A 95 -11.03 6.11 0.11
CA ILE A 95 -9.63 6.46 0.32
C ILE A 95 -9.04 5.60 1.45
N GLU A 96 -9.72 5.52 2.59
CA GLU A 96 -9.29 4.67 3.71
C GLU A 96 -9.11 3.22 3.26
N PHE A 97 -10.10 2.65 2.58
CA PHE A 97 -10.07 1.27 2.12
C PHE A 97 -8.94 1.00 1.12
N PHE A 98 -8.65 1.97 0.26
CA PHE A 98 -7.56 1.85 -0.70
C PHE A 98 -6.20 1.77 0.00
N LEU A 99 -5.92 2.71 0.89
CA LEU A 99 -4.66 2.77 1.64
C LEU A 99 -4.51 1.56 2.58
N ASP A 100 -5.60 1.15 3.22
CA ASP A 100 -5.64 -0.03 4.08
C ASP A 100 -5.36 -1.32 3.30
N ALA A 101 -5.94 -1.46 2.10
CA ALA A 101 -5.74 -2.64 1.27
C ALA A 101 -4.30 -2.76 0.74
N ASP A 102 -3.62 -1.65 0.54
CA ASP A 102 -2.21 -1.63 0.18
C ASP A 102 -1.33 -2.13 1.34
N MET A 103 -1.61 -1.67 2.55
CA MET A 103 -0.93 -2.11 3.77
C MET A 103 -1.34 -3.51 4.25
N ALA A 104 -2.39 -4.13 3.68
CA ALA A 104 -2.94 -5.41 4.16
C ALA A 104 -1.95 -6.59 4.12
N ILE A 105 -0.89 -6.50 3.29
CA ILE A 105 0.18 -7.48 3.23
C ILE A 105 0.90 -7.64 4.57
N LEU A 106 0.93 -6.61 5.39
CA LEU A 106 1.53 -6.66 6.73
C LEU A 106 0.80 -7.61 7.68
N ALA A 107 -0.51 -7.81 7.44
CA ALA A 107 -1.36 -8.72 8.21
C ALA A 107 -1.48 -10.12 7.57
N ALA A 108 -0.70 -10.41 6.54
CA ALA A 108 -0.80 -11.69 5.83
C ALA A 108 -0.39 -12.87 6.71
N GLU A 109 -0.91 -14.05 6.38
CA GLU A 109 -0.44 -15.31 6.97
C GLU A 109 1.08 -15.46 6.87
N PRO A 110 1.76 -16.09 7.84
CA PRO A 110 3.23 -16.05 7.95
C PRO A 110 3.97 -16.45 6.66
N ALA A 111 3.46 -17.44 5.93
CA ALA A 111 4.08 -17.90 4.68
C ALA A 111 3.99 -16.83 3.55
N ARG A 112 2.85 -16.09 3.47
CA ARG A 112 2.66 -14.99 2.52
C ARG A 112 3.48 -13.78 2.94
N TYR A 113 3.51 -13.45 4.23
CA TYR A 113 4.34 -12.38 4.77
C TYR A 113 5.83 -12.63 4.48
N ARG A 114 6.33 -13.85 4.71
CA ARG A 114 7.71 -14.23 4.39
C ARG A 114 8.02 -14.09 2.89
N ARG A 115 7.07 -14.40 2.02
CA ARG A 115 7.23 -14.20 0.57
C ARG A 115 7.33 -12.71 0.22
N TYR A 116 6.50 -11.88 0.84
CA TYR A 116 6.59 -10.43 0.71
C TYR A 116 7.97 -9.92 1.13
N LEU A 117 8.51 -10.35 2.27
CA LEU A 117 9.85 -9.94 2.71
C LEU A 117 10.94 -10.30 1.69
N ARG A 118 10.86 -11.49 1.06
CA ARG A 118 11.79 -11.84 -0.02
C ARG A 118 11.64 -10.92 -1.24
N GLY A 119 10.41 -10.56 -1.58
CA GLY A 119 10.13 -9.55 -2.62
C GLY A 119 10.83 -8.24 -2.32
N VAL A 120 10.59 -7.69 -1.14
CA VAL A 120 11.22 -6.43 -0.67
C VAL A 120 12.76 -6.54 -0.73
N ARG A 121 13.38 -7.65 -0.22
CA ARG A 121 14.83 -7.80 -0.30
C ARG A 121 15.35 -7.83 -1.74
N SER A 122 14.61 -8.46 -2.65
CA SER A 122 14.95 -8.51 -4.08
C SER A 122 14.88 -7.14 -4.74
N GLU A 123 13.83 -6.36 -4.46
CA GLU A 123 13.65 -4.99 -4.96
C GLU A 123 14.78 -4.06 -4.50
N TYR A 124 15.18 -4.19 -3.24
CA TYR A 124 16.28 -3.44 -2.65
C TYR A 124 17.65 -4.15 -2.76
N SER A 125 17.83 -5.03 -3.77
CA SER A 125 19.06 -5.80 -3.95
C SER A 125 20.31 -4.95 -4.24
N HIS A 126 20.13 -3.71 -4.69
CA HIS A 126 21.20 -2.73 -4.93
C HIS A 126 21.79 -2.15 -3.63
N PHE A 127 21.13 -2.31 -2.49
CA PHE A 127 21.67 -1.98 -1.18
C PHE A 127 22.40 -3.18 -0.56
N ASP A 128 23.50 -2.92 0.13
CA ASP A 128 24.16 -3.93 0.95
C ASP A 128 23.28 -4.37 2.14
N ASP A 129 23.65 -5.45 2.78
CA ASP A 129 22.87 -6.06 3.86
C ASP A 129 22.67 -5.14 5.06
N GLU A 130 23.67 -4.30 5.39
CA GLU A 130 23.59 -3.35 6.52
C GLU A 130 22.66 -2.19 6.22
N ALA A 131 22.75 -1.61 5.02
CA ALA A 131 21.87 -0.53 4.58
C ALA A 131 20.43 -1.03 4.48
N PHE A 132 20.21 -2.23 3.91
CA PHE A 132 18.89 -2.85 3.84
C PHE A 132 18.29 -3.09 5.23
N ARG A 133 19.06 -3.69 6.14
CA ARG A 133 18.64 -3.91 7.53
C ARG A 133 18.24 -2.61 8.20
N THR A 134 19.08 -1.57 8.10
CA THR A 134 18.83 -0.26 8.70
C THR A 134 17.52 0.35 8.19
N GLY A 135 17.33 0.39 6.88
CA GLY A 135 16.09 0.90 6.27
C GLY A 135 14.87 0.08 6.68
N ARG A 136 14.98 -1.25 6.66
CA ARG A 136 13.86 -2.12 7.02
C ARG A 136 13.47 -2.02 8.48
N THR A 137 14.43 -2.01 9.41
CA THR A 137 14.13 -1.86 10.84
C THR A 137 13.57 -0.46 11.16
N SER A 138 14.03 0.59 10.48
CA SER A 138 13.45 1.92 10.60
C SER A 138 11.98 1.94 10.17
N PHE A 139 11.65 1.31 9.04
CA PHE A 139 10.26 1.15 8.60
C PHE A 139 9.42 0.40 9.65
N LEU A 140 9.91 -0.74 10.16
CA LEU A 140 9.19 -1.53 11.18
C LEU A 140 8.88 -0.71 12.43
N HIS A 141 9.86 0.06 12.93
CA HIS A 141 9.66 0.96 14.07
C HIS A 141 8.63 2.03 13.75
N SER A 142 8.75 2.73 12.62
CA SER A 142 7.84 3.80 12.26
C SER A 142 6.37 3.34 12.17
N VAL A 143 6.14 2.13 11.64
CA VAL A 143 4.79 1.57 11.56
C VAL A 143 4.27 1.11 12.93
N LEU A 144 5.12 0.48 13.76
CA LEU A 144 4.75 0.00 15.10
C LEU A 144 4.48 1.15 16.09
N GLU A 145 5.10 2.31 15.90
CA GLU A 145 4.90 3.52 16.70
C GLU A 145 3.57 4.23 16.39
N ARG A 146 2.97 3.97 15.22
CA ARG A 146 1.65 4.52 14.91
C ARG A 146 0.60 4.02 15.90
N GLU A 147 -0.27 4.91 16.36
CA GLU A 147 -1.43 4.53 17.19
C GLU A 147 -2.27 3.48 16.47
N ARG A 148 -2.41 3.63 15.16
CA ARG A 148 -3.15 2.73 14.26
C ARG A 148 -2.35 2.54 12.98
N ILE A 149 -2.24 1.30 12.52
CA ILE A 149 -1.64 0.97 11.21
C ILE A 149 -2.66 1.22 10.11
N PHE A 150 -3.93 0.86 10.36
CA PHE A 150 -5.02 0.97 9.39
C PHE A 150 -5.98 2.11 9.72
N LEU A 151 -6.46 2.79 8.68
CA LEU A 151 -7.30 3.99 8.80
C LEU A 151 -8.75 3.63 9.13
N SER A 152 -9.36 2.70 8.38
CA SER A 152 -10.75 2.31 8.55
C SER A 152 -10.95 1.38 9.76
N GLU A 153 -12.10 1.49 10.42
CA GLU A 153 -12.48 0.58 11.51
C GLU A 153 -12.48 -0.87 11.04
N ARG A 154 -12.99 -1.11 9.82
CA ARG A 154 -13.08 -2.45 9.26
C ARG A 154 -11.71 -3.10 9.03
N ALA A 155 -10.75 -2.38 8.52
CA ALA A 155 -9.39 -2.89 8.33
C ALA A 155 -8.70 -3.14 9.69
N ARG A 156 -8.92 -2.27 10.69
CA ARG A 156 -8.41 -2.49 12.05
C ARG A 156 -8.95 -3.78 12.67
N GLU A 157 -10.26 -4.04 12.54
CA GLU A 157 -10.86 -5.29 13.02
C GLU A 157 -10.21 -6.53 12.39
N LEU A 158 -9.89 -6.46 11.11
CA LEU A 158 -9.38 -7.59 10.33
C LEU A 158 -7.87 -7.78 10.45
N TRP A 159 -7.11 -6.68 10.52
CA TRP A 159 -5.68 -6.70 10.18
C TRP A 159 -4.76 -6.05 11.22
N GLU A 160 -5.26 -5.20 12.13
CA GLU A 160 -4.39 -4.44 13.04
C GLU A 160 -3.50 -5.37 13.90
N GLU A 161 -4.11 -6.31 14.62
CA GLU A 161 -3.34 -7.20 15.49
C GLU A 161 -2.48 -8.20 14.71
N PRO A 162 -2.96 -8.88 13.63
CA PRO A 162 -2.11 -9.70 12.79
C PRO A 162 -0.90 -8.96 12.21
N ALA A 163 -1.07 -7.71 11.76
CA ALA A 163 0.04 -6.89 11.27
C ALA A 163 1.07 -6.62 12.37
N ARG A 164 0.62 -6.16 13.54
CA ARG A 164 1.52 -5.92 14.68
C ARG A 164 2.28 -7.17 15.12
N VAL A 165 1.65 -8.33 15.08
CA VAL A 165 2.30 -9.63 15.37
C VAL A 165 3.41 -9.91 14.36
N ASN A 166 3.14 -9.78 13.06
CA ASN A 166 4.13 -10.01 12.01
C ASN A 166 5.31 -9.04 12.12
N LEU A 167 5.04 -7.74 12.29
CA LEU A 167 6.06 -6.70 12.38
C LEU A 167 6.98 -6.89 13.62
N ARG A 168 6.40 -7.22 14.79
CA ARG A 168 7.17 -7.50 16.00
C ARG A 168 8.02 -8.78 15.86
N ALA A 169 7.47 -9.82 15.22
CA ALA A 169 8.19 -11.05 14.96
C ALA A 169 9.40 -10.81 14.04
N GLU A 170 9.20 -10.05 12.95
CA GLU A 170 10.28 -9.67 12.05
C GLU A 170 11.36 -8.85 12.76
N LEU A 171 10.96 -7.84 13.54
CA LEU A 171 11.90 -7.01 14.30
C LEU A 171 12.72 -7.86 15.26
N THR A 172 12.09 -8.82 15.96
CA THR A 172 12.78 -9.77 16.83
C THR A 172 13.80 -10.63 16.07
N GLU A 173 13.47 -11.06 14.84
CA GLU A 173 14.41 -11.81 13.99
C GLU A 173 15.62 -10.94 13.59
N TRP A 174 15.39 -9.66 13.26
CA TRP A 174 16.47 -8.71 12.96
C TRP A 174 17.40 -8.50 14.15
N ASP A 175 16.87 -8.45 15.38
CA ASP A 175 17.65 -8.24 16.59
C ASP A 175 18.44 -9.49 17.01
N GLN A 176 17.82 -10.67 16.90
CA GLN A 176 18.41 -11.91 17.45
C GLN A 176 19.24 -12.69 16.43
N ALA A 177 18.90 -12.67 15.16
CA ALA A 177 19.51 -13.51 14.15
C ALA A 177 19.56 -12.84 12.75
N PRO A 178 20.11 -11.63 12.60
CA PRO A 178 20.07 -10.87 11.33
C PRO A 178 20.69 -11.64 10.16
N GLN A 179 21.79 -12.33 10.36
CA GLN A 179 22.45 -13.11 9.30
C GLN A 179 21.61 -14.29 8.82
N LYS A 180 20.91 -14.96 9.75
CA LYS A 180 19.99 -16.05 9.40
C LYS A 180 18.79 -15.53 8.63
N LEU A 181 18.26 -14.38 9.01
CA LEU A 181 17.15 -13.75 8.29
C LEU A 181 17.59 -13.34 6.89
N LEU A 182 18.72 -12.66 6.72
CA LEU A 182 19.27 -12.29 5.42
C LEU A 182 19.45 -13.51 4.50
N GLN A 183 20.00 -14.61 5.01
CA GLN A 183 20.11 -15.85 4.24
C GLN A 183 18.73 -16.42 3.80
N ALA A 184 17.71 -16.31 4.66
CA ALA A 184 16.35 -16.76 4.36
C ALA A 184 15.61 -15.86 3.37
N LEU A 185 16.05 -14.60 3.22
CA LEU A 185 15.51 -13.59 2.29
C LEU A 185 16.29 -13.52 0.98
N ALA A 186 17.48 -14.14 0.90
CA ALA A 186 18.27 -14.17 -0.34
C ALA A 186 17.47 -14.80 -1.48
N PRO A 187 17.60 -14.28 -2.73
CA PRO A 187 16.88 -14.76 -3.89
C PRO A 187 17.26 -16.20 -4.28
#